data_d22f3d0f2c180f3d321a1018c4ae82db
#
_entry.id   d22f3d0f2c180f3d321a1018c4ae82db
#
_cell.length_a   1.000
_cell.length_b   1.000
_cell.length_c   1.000
_cell.angle_alpha   90.00
_cell.angle_beta   90.00
_cell.angle_gamma   90.00
#
_symmetry.space_group_name_H-M   'P 1'
#
loop_
_entity.id
_entity.type
_entity.pdbx_description
1 polymer ?
#
loop_
_entity_poly.entity_id
_entity_poly.type
_entity_poly.pdbx_seq_one_letter_code
_entity_poly.pdbx_strand_id
1 'polypeptide(L)'
;MGNTSVIEMLKIQYNDGYNMLSEFVKTCPDELWESDNHGLPVWNHVIHSLCGTYFWLRPDYTAELVWEFPIPENLREKIEKDDWCSSGDGFMTKEEINACFEILDKRLEKFWNSVTDDMLCNKVWEKHGFTYLSVISAQIRHIMCHVGMCNAALIENGSDEVQWIAYGEN
;
A
#
# COMPACT_ATOMS: atom_id res chain seq x y z
N MET A 1 -19.34 -25.84 -8.34
CA MET A 1 -18.32 -24.81 -8.12
C MET A 1 -19.06 -23.50 -8.10
N GLY A 2 -19.12 -22.78 -6.97
CA GLY A 2 -19.71 -21.45 -6.91
C GLY A 2 -18.92 -20.51 -7.81
N ASN A 3 -19.58 -19.60 -8.52
CA ASN A 3 -18.91 -18.53 -9.24
C ASN A 3 -18.19 -17.66 -8.20
N THR A 4 -16.86 -17.62 -8.23
CA THR A 4 -16.08 -16.66 -7.45
C THR A 4 -16.45 -15.26 -7.95
N SER A 5 -16.76 -14.33 -7.05
CA SER A 5 -17.12 -12.97 -7.45
C SER A 5 -15.89 -12.20 -7.99
N VAL A 6 -16.13 -11.19 -8.82
CA VAL A 6 -15.04 -10.36 -9.36
C VAL A 6 -14.33 -9.60 -8.24
N ILE A 7 -15.10 -9.12 -7.24
CA ILE A 7 -14.51 -8.41 -6.08
C ILE A 7 -13.60 -9.31 -5.25
N GLU A 8 -13.94 -10.60 -5.09
CA GLU A 8 -13.07 -11.54 -4.39
C GLU A 8 -11.76 -11.78 -5.15
N MET A 9 -11.81 -11.87 -6.49
CA MET A 9 -10.59 -12.00 -7.30
C MET A 9 -9.71 -10.74 -7.20
N LEU A 10 -10.31 -9.56 -7.22
CA LEU A 10 -9.58 -8.29 -7.06
C LEU A 10 -8.96 -8.18 -5.67
N LYS A 11 -9.69 -8.62 -4.62
CA LYS A 11 -9.19 -8.67 -3.25
C LYS A 11 -7.97 -9.60 -3.13
N ILE A 12 -8.03 -10.78 -3.73
CA ILE A 12 -6.90 -11.73 -3.74
C ILE A 12 -5.68 -11.06 -4.39
N GLN A 13 -5.83 -10.50 -5.60
CA GLN A 13 -4.71 -9.87 -6.30
C GLN A 13 -4.13 -8.67 -5.54
N TYR A 14 -4.97 -7.89 -4.86
CA TYR A 14 -4.49 -6.82 -4.00
C TYR A 14 -3.73 -7.36 -2.79
N ASN A 15 -4.28 -8.38 -2.11
CA ASN A 15 -3.68 -8.96 -0.91
C ASN A 15 -2.34 -9.62 -1.21
N ASP A 16 -2.17 -10.24 -2.38
CA ASP A 16 -0.89 -10.84 -2.79
C ASP A 16 0.23 -9.76 -2.79
N GLY A 17 0.01 -8.63 -3.44
CA GLY A 17 0.97 -7.51 -3.43
C GLY A 17 1.15 -6.88 -2.05
N TYR A 18 0.07 -6.76 -1.28
CA TYR A 18 0.10 -6.22 0.08
C TYR A 18 0.91 -7.10 1.03
N ASN A 19 0.74 -8.41 0.96
CA ASN A 19 1.51 -9.37 1.74
C ASN A 19 3.00 -9.36 1.34
N MET A 20 3.31 -9.25 0.05
CA MET A 20 4.69 -9.10 -0.42
C MET A 20 5.33 -7.82 0.14
N LEU A 21 4.62 -6.70 0.18
CA LEU A 21 5.12 -5.46 0.77
C LEU A 21 5.35 -5.59 2.29
N SER A 22 4.44 -6.27 3.00
CA SER A 22 4.59 -6.58 4.44
C SER A 22 5.79 -7.50 4.70
N GLU A 23 6.00 -8.51 3.85
CA GLU A 23 7.14 -9.41 3.96
C GLU A 23 8.47 -8.68 3.70
N PHE A 24 8.49 -7.73 2.75
CA PHE A 24 9.65 -6.87 2.55
C PHE A 24 10.03 -6.12 3.82
N VAL A 25 9.09 -5.54 4.55
CA VAL A 25 9.38 -4.82 5.81
C VAL A 25 10.03 -5.72 6.84
N LYS A 26 9.61 -6.99 6.94
CA LYS A 26 10.15 -7.96 7.88
C LYS A 26 11.56 -8.42 7.50
N THR A 27 11.81 -8.61 6.20
CA THR A 27 13.05 -9.23 5.70
C THR A 27 14.13 -8.23 5.28
N CYS A 28 13.76 -6.97 5.04
CA CYS A 28 14.68 -5.91 4.66
C CYS A 28 15.77 -5.72 5.74
N PRO A 29 17.07 -5.77 5.40
CA PRO A 29 18.13 -5.45 6.34
C PRO A 29 18.01 -4.01 6.88
N ASP A 30 18.35 -3.79 8.16
CA ASP A 30 18.20 -2.47 8.79
C ASP A 30 19.08 -1.42 8.10
N GLU A 31 20.29 -1.79 7.68
CA GLU A 31 21.21 -0.92 6.94
C GLU A 31 20.62 -0.49 5.58
N LEU A 32 19.89 -1.40 4.90
CA LEU A 32 19.19 -1.08 3.66
C LEU A 32 17.96 -0.22 3.93
N TRP A 33 17.22 -0.53 5.00
CA TRP A 33 16.00 0.20 5.38
C TRP A 33 16.23 1.70 5.55
N GLU A 34 17.38 2.07 6.14
CA GLU A 34 17.79 3.46 6.37
C GLU A 34 18.50 4.10 5.18
N SER A 35 18.88 3.31 4.16
CA SER A 35 19.64 3.81 3.03
C SER A 35 18.79 4.54 2.01
N ASP A 36 19.40 5.50 1.31
CA ASP A 36 18.85 6.05 0.08
C ASP A 36 19.09 5.06 -1.07
N ASN A 37 18.00 4.67 -1.73
CA ASN A 37 18.05 3.91 -2.98
C ASN A 37 17.53 4.82 -4.10
N HIS A 38 18.39 5.14 -5.06
CA HIS A 38 18.08 6.06 -6.17
C HIS A 38 17.53 7.43 -5.74
N GLY A 39 18.02 7.94 -4.59
CA GLY A 39 17.66 9.26 -4.07
C GLY A 39 16.44 9.30 -3.16
N LEU A 40 15.88 8.14 -2.84
CA LEU A 40 14.76 8.01 -1.91
C LEU A 40 15.07 6.97 -0.84
N PRO A 41 14.75 7.24 0.43
CA PRO A 41 14.85 6.23 1.48
C PRO A 41 13.96 5.02 1.17
N VAL A 42 14.46 3.83 1.42
CA VAL A 42 13.74 2.59 1.09
C VAL A 42 12.40 2.49 1.81
N TRP A 43 12.35 2.88 3.09
CA TRP A 43 11.09 2.92 3.86
C TRP A 43 10.01 3.81 3.23
N ASN A 44 10.42 4.83 2.47
CA ASN A 44 9.50 5.78 1.86
C ASN A 44 8.61 5.14 0.77
N HIS A 45 9.15 4.15 0.04
CA HIS A 45 8.34 3.38 -0.91
C HIS A 45 7.20 2.64 -0.22
N VAL A 46 7.44 2.12 0.99
CA VAL A 46 6.42 1.40 1.75
C VAL A 46 5.34 2.34 2.24
N ILE A 47 5.70 3.41 2.97
CA ILE A 47 4.69 4.33 3.51
C ILE A 47 3.89 5.02 2.40
N HIS A 48 4.52 5.39 1.29
CA HIS A 48 3.82 5.96 0.13
C HIS A 48 2.74 5.00 -0.42
N SER A 49 3.08 3.72 -0.57
CA SER A 49 2.12 2.70 -1.00
C SER A 49 0.96 2.52 -0.01
N LEU A 50 1.25 2.52 1.30
CA LEU A 50 0.21 2.43 2.34
C LEU A 50 -0.69 3.66 2.35
N CYS A 51 -0.13 4.86 2.21
CA CYS A 51 -0.89 6.10 2.12
C CYS A 51 -1.79 6.14 0.88
N GLY A 52 -1.28 5.72 -0.27
CA GLY A 52 -2.08 5.58 -1.49
C GLY A 52 -3.28 4.65 -1.28
N THR A 53 -3.07 3.49 -0.66
CA THR A 53 -4.15 2.57 -0.30
C THR A 53 -5.13 3.20 0.68
N TYR A 54 -4.63 3.81 1.76
CA TYR A 54 -5.45 4.49 2.77
C TYR A 54 -6.34 5.56 2.17
N PHE A 55 -5.83 6.34 1.21
CA PHE A 55 -6.56 7.38 0.51
C PHE A 55 -7.60 6.81 -0.46
N TRP A 56 -7.25 5.79 -1.25
CA TRP A 56 -8.08 5.33 -2.37
C TRP A 56 -9.05 4.20 -2.01
N LEU A 57 -8.70 3.27 -1.12
CA LEU A 57 -9.60 2.18 -0.71
C LEU A 57 -10.35 2.56 0.57
N ARG A 58 -11.29 3.51 0.43
CA ARG A 58 -12.11 4.01 1.54
C ARG A 58 -13.45 3.29 1.63
N PRO A 59 -13.90 2.92 2.84
CA PRO A 59 -15.25 2.38 3.02
C PRO A 59 -16.35 3.39 2.69
N ASP A 60 -16.04 4.69 2.84
CA ASP A 60 -16.95 5.79 2.54
C ASP A 60 -16.18 6.96 1.92
N TYR A 61 -16.52 7.29 0.67
CA TYR A 61 -15.91 8.39 -0.08
C TYR A 61 -16.56 9.75 0.20
N THR A 62 -17.68 9.80 0.92
CA THR A 62 -18.36 11.03 1.31
C THR A 62 -17.85 11.57 2.64
N ALA A 63 -17.26 10.71 3.46
CA ALA A 63 -16.67 11.09 4.74
C ALA A 63 -15.36 11.88 4.53
N GLU A 64 -15.10 12.81 5.46
CA GLU A 64 -13.80 13.47 5.54
C GLU A 64 -12.69 12.44 5.80
N LEU A 65 -11.56 12.60 5.11
CA LEU A 65 -10.39 11.74 5.31
C LEU A 65 -9.63 12.23 6.56
N VAL A 66 -9.63 11.39 7.58
CA VAL A 66 -8.81 11.59 8.78
C VAL A 66 -7.66 10.62 8.74
N TRP A 67 -6.42 11.12 8.81
CA TRP A 67 -5.21 10.29 8.85
C TRP A 67 -4.99 9.74 10.26
N GLU A 68 -4.97 8.41 10.36
CA GLU A 68 -4.79 7.68 11.63
C GLU A 68 -3.39 7.08 11.79
N PHE A 69 -2.57 7.16 10.73
CA PHE A 69 -1.21 6.61 10.77
C PHE A 69 -0.33 7.32 11.79
N PRO A 70 0.48 6.58 12.58
CA PRO A 70 1.40 7.14 13.56
C PRO A 70 2.66 7.71 12.89
N ILE A 71 2.48 8.65 11.97
CA ILE A 71 3.55 9.29 11.23
C ILE A 71 4.28 10.28 12.15
N PRO A 72 5.62 10.25 12.24
CA PRO A 72 6.41 11.25 12.94
C PRO A 72 6.08 12.68 12.49
N GLU A 73 5.99 13.62 13.43
CA GLU A 73 5.51 14.98 13.18
C GLU A 73 6.29 15.73 12.08
N ASN A 74 7.60 15.52 12.05
CA ASN A 74 8.48 16.13 11.04
C ASN A 74 8.29 15.59 9.61
N LEU A 75 7.66 14.41 9.46
CA LEU A 75 7.36 13.79 8.16
C LEU A 75 5.90 13.97 7.74
N ARG A 76 5.02 14.26 8.70
CA ARG A 76 3.56 14.25 8.54
C ARG A 76 3.11 15.13 7.36
N GLU A 77 3.60 16.36 7.30
CA GLU A 77 3.16 17.31 6.27
C GLU A 77 3.46 16.82 4.85
N LYS A 78 4.62 16.20 4.64
CA LYS A 78 5.01 15.65 3.34
C LYS A 78 4.22 14.39 2.99
N ILE A 79 4.19 13.44 3.91
CA ILE A 79 3.53 12.13 3.70
C ILE A 79 2.03 12.32 3.44
N GLU A 80 1.34 13.17 4.22
CA GLU A 80 -0.08 13.43 4.03
C GLU A 80 -0.39 14.20 2.73
N LYS A 81 0.59 14.92 2.16
CA LYS A 81 0.48 15.58 0.85
C LYS A 81 0.94 14.72 -0.32
N ASP A 82 1.29 13.47 -0.08
CA ASP A 82 1.84 12.54 -1.09
C ASP A 82 3.18 13.00 -1.67
N ASP A 83 3.94 13.76 -0.89
CA ASP A 83 5.29 14.18 -1.23
C ASP A 83 6.32 13.13 -0.77
N TRP A 84 7.39 12.99 -1.57
CA TRP A 84 8.50 12.13 -1.23
C TRP A 84 9.38 12.74 -0.14
N CYS A 85 9.71 11.93 0.88
CA CYS A 85 10.68 12.31 1.90
C CYS A 85 12.10 11.94 1.45
N SER A 86 13.05 12.86 1.67
CA SER A 86 14.48 12.56 1.57
C SER A 86 15.02 12.07 2.92
N SER A 87 16.21 11.46 2.95
CA SER A 87 16.90 11.07 4.19
C SER A 87 17.11 12.25 5.17
N GLY A 88 17.16 13.48 4.66
CA GLY A 88 17.28 14.68 5.48
C GLY A 88 15.98 15.14 6.16
N ASP A 89 14.84 14.64 5.76
CA ASP A 89 13.53 15.02 6.33
C ASP A 89 13.22 14.25 7.62
N GLY A 90 13.78 13.06 7.77
CA GLY A 90 13.57 12.19 8.92
C GLY A 90 13.57 10.71 8.54
N PHE A 91 12.95 9.90 9.37
CA PHE A 91 13.01 8.45 9.29
C PHE A 91 11.72 7.82 9.84
N MET A 92 11.26 6.73 9.25
CA MET A 92 10.23 5.87 9.80
C MET A 92 10.80 4.49 10.11
N THR A 93 10.65 4.05 11.35
CA THR A 93 11.04 2.72 11.78
C THR A 93 10.11 1.64 11.21
N LYS A 94 10.58 0.39 11.19
CA LYS A 94 9.74 -0.75 10.81
C LYS A 94 8.53 -0.92 11.74
N GLU A 95 8.69 -0.59 13.03
CA GLU A 95 7.62 -0.63 14.03
C GLU A 95 6.51 0.38 13.72
N GLU A 96 6.88 1.61 13.35
CA GLU A 96 5.92 2.64 12.93
C GLU A 96 5.20 2.24 11.64
N ILE A 97 5.90 1.65 10.67
CA ILE A 97 5.31 1.12 9.44
C ILE A 97 4.38 -0.07 9.75
N ASN A 98 4.78 -0.99 10.65
CA ASN A 98 3.91 -2.10 11.05
C ASN A 98 2.63 -1.60 11.74
N ALA A 99 2.72 -0.56 12.55
CA ALA A 99 1.52 0.07 13.12
C ALA A 99 0.61 0.69 12.04
N CYS A 100 1.18 1.21 10.93
CA CYS A 100 0.38 1.65 9.78
C CYS A 100 -0.34 0.47 9.10
N PHE A 101 0.32 -0.68 8.94
CA PHE A 101 -0.30 -1.91 8.43
C PHE A 101 -1.48 -2.33 9.31
N GLU A 102 -1.34 -2.38 10.64
CA GLU A 102 -2.41 -2.76 11.56
C GLU A 102 -3.65 -1.85 11.47
N ILE A 103 -3.45 -0.56 11.26
CA ILE A 103 -4.54 0.41 11.06
C ILE A 103 -5.21 0.16 9.71
N LEU A 104 -4.39 -0.05 8.67
CA LEU A 104 -4.86 -0.25 7.31
C LEU A 104 -5.63 -1.56 7.16
N ASP A 105 -5.21 -2.65 7.83
CA ASP A 105 -5.90 -3.94 7.83
C ASP A 105 -7.36 -3.81 8.27
N LYS A 106 -7.60 -3.11 9.38
CA LYS A 106 -8.96 -2.85 9.90
C LYS A 106 -9.81 -2.02 8.94
N ARG A 107 -9.17 -1.12 8.20
CA ARG A 107 -9.82 -0.25 7.22
C ARG A 107 -10.13 -1.01 5.94
N LEU A 108 -9.20 -1.82 5.46
CA LEU A 108 -9.37 -2.69 4.29
C LEU A 108 -10.45 -3.74 4.52
N GLU A 109 -10.53 -4.33 5.71
CA GLU A 109 -11.62 -5.25 6.06
C GLU A 109 -12.99 -4.57 5.86
N LYS A 110 -13.16 -3.35 6.37
CA LYS A 110 -14.39 -2.58 6.18
C LYS A 110 -14.65 -2.27 4.71
N PHE A 111 -13.61 -1.88 3.96
CA PHE A 111 -13.72 -1.59 2.52
C PHE A 111 -14.20 -2.83 1.75
N TRP A 112 -13.50 -3.97 1.88
CA TRP A 112 -13.84 -5.19 1.17
C TRP A 112 -15.23 -5.74 1.51
N ASN A 113 -15.69 -5.54 2.76
CA ASN A 113 -17.04 -5.93 3.17
C ASN A 113 -18.12 -4.98 2.66
N SER A 114 -17.79 -3.78 2.22
CA SER A 114 -18.73 -2.77 1.73
C SER A 114 -18.92 -2.78 0.22
N VAL A 115 -18.03 -3.43 -0.55
CA VAL A 115 -18.05 -3.40 -2.02
C VAL A 115 -18.54 -4.74 -2.58
N THR A 116 -19.43 -4.68 -3.55
CA THR A 116 -19.99 -5.86 -4.27
C THR A 116 -19.72 -5.76 -5.76
N ASP A 117 -19.87 -6.87 -6.49
CA ASP A 117 -19.69 -6.90 -7.95
C ASP A 117 -20.57 -5.87 -8.68
N ASP A 118 -21.81 -5.68 -8.23
CA ASP A 118 -22.74 -4.71 -8.81
C ASP A 118 -22.28 -3.25 -8.63
N MET A 119 -21.42 -3.00 -7.64
CA MET A 119 -20.89 -1.66 -7.36
C MET A 119 -19.65 -1.32 -8.18
N LEU A 120 -18.98 -2.28 -8.79
CA LEU A 120 -17.66 -2.09 -9.43
C LEU A 120 -17.64 -0.97 -10.48
N CYS A 121 -18.76 -0.77 -11.20
CA CYS A 121 -18.90 0.31 -12.19
C CYS A 121 -19.44 1.62 -11.60
N ASN A 122 -19.81 1.65 -10.31
CA ASN A 122 -20.30 2.87 -9.67
C ASN A 122 -19.14 3.83 -9.44
N LYS A 123 -19.43 5.13 -9.64
CA LYS A 123 -18.44 6.17 -9.41
C LYS A 123 -18.19 6.37 -7.92
N VAL A 124 -16.92 6.47 -7.55
CA VAL A 124 -16.46 6.85 -6.21
C VAL A 124 -16.06 8.31 -6.14
N TRP A 125 -15.79 8.92 -7.30
CA TRP A 125 -15.42 10.33 -7.42
C TRP A 125 -16.02 10.95 -8.69
N GLU A 126 -17.12 11.65 -8.54
CA GLU A 126 -17.88 12.21 -9.67
C GLU A 126 -17.06 13.13 -10.57
N LYS A 127 -16.27 14.03 -9.96
CA LYS A 127 -15.44 15.00 -10.68
C LYS A 127 -14.46 14.36 -11.68
N HIS A 128 -13.93 13.19 -11.35
CA HIS A 128 -12.91 12.49 -12.14
C HIS A 128 -13.44 11.25 -12.86
N GLY A 129 -14.68 10.85 -12.59
CA GLY A 129 -15.31 9.66 -13.19
C GLY A 129 -14.68 8.34 -12.73
N PHE A 130 -13.94 8.33 -11.63
CA PHE A 130 -13.33 7.11 -11.10
C PHE A 130 -14.39 6.18 -10.52
N THR A 131 -14.29 4.88 -10.83
CA THR A 131 -15.16 3.82 -10.34
C THR A 131 -14.44 2.95 -9.31
N TYR A 132 -15.18 2.14 -8.54
CA TYR A 132 -14.57 1.14 -7.64
C TYR A 132 -13.56 0.26 -8.37
N LEU A 133 -13.93 -0.27 -9.54
CA LEU A 133 -13.01 -1.09 -10.34
C LEU A 133 -11.75 -0.33 -10.72
N SER A 134 -11.87 0.93 -11.12
CA SER A 134 -10.71 1.73 -11.54
C SER A 134 -9.76 2.02 -10.38
N VAL A 135 -10.28 2.37 -9.19
CA VAL A 135 -9.43 2.65 -8.03
C VAL A 135 -8.79 1.38 -7.47
N ILE A 136 -9.53 0.26 -7.38
CA ILE A 136 -8.98 -1.03 -6.94
C ILE A 136 -7.86 -1.48 -7.89
N SER A 137 -8.12 -1.48 -9.21
CA SER A 137 -7.12 -1.87 -10.20
C SER A 137 -5.90 -0.94 -10.19
N ALA A 138 -6.09 0.36 -9.92
CA ALA A 138 -4.99 1.30 -9.77
C ALA A 138 -4.12 0.95 -8.55
N GLN A 139 -4.75 0.62 -7.41
CA GLN A 139 -4.01 0.27 -6.20
C GLN A 139 -3.28 -1.07 -6.30
N ILE A 140 -3.82 -2.07 -7.01
CA ILE A 140 -3.09 -3.31 -7.32
C ILE A 140 -1.80 -2.99 -8.10
N ARG A 141 -1.87 -2.16 -9.14
CA ARG A 141 -0.68 -1.76 -9.91
C ARG A 141 0.29 -0.93 -9.08
N HIS A 142 -0.23 -0.03 -8.25
CA HIS A 142 0.56 0.86 -7.40
C HIS A 142 1.37 0.07 -6.38
N ILE A 143 0.73 -0.84 -5.64
CA ILE A 143 1.44 -1.66 -4.66
C ILE A 143 2.50 -2.55 -5.31
N MET A 144 2.19 -3.16 -6.47
CA MET A 144 3.16 -3.98 -7.20
C MET A 144 4.33 -3.18 -7.77
N CYS A 145 4.12 -1.91 -8.13
CA CYS A 145 5.20 -1.01 -8.51
C CYS A 145 6.18 -0.81 -7.34
N HIS A 146 5.67 -0.57 -6.13
CA HIS A 146 6.50 -0.39 -4.94
C HIS A 146 7.16 -1.69 -4.48
N VAL A 147 6.48 -2.83 -4.56
CA VAL A 147 7.10 -4.15 -4.34
C VAL A 147 8.28 -4.36 -5.28
N GLY A 148 8.13 -4.01 -6.55
CA GLY A 148 9.22 -4.10 -7.53
C GLY A 148 10.42 -3.21 -7.19
N MET A 149 10.17 -1.97 -6.74
CA MET A 149 11.24 -1.05 -6.28
C MET A 149 11.94 -1.57 -5.03
N CYS A 150 11.18 -2.09 -4.06
CA CYS A 150 11.71 -2.70 -2.85
C CYS A 150 12.56 -3.94 -3.15
N ASN A 151 12.10 -4.81 -4.05
CA ASN A 151 12.87 -5.98 -4.49
C ASN A 151 14.14 -5.60 -5.25
N ALA A 152 14.09 -4.56 -6.09
CA ALA A 152 15.30 -4.04 -6.74
C ALA A 152 16.34 -3.58 -5.70
N ALA A 153 15.91 -2.88 -4.65
CA ALA A 153 16.80 -2.46 -3.57
C ALA A 153 17.42 -3.65 -2.81
N LEU A 154 16.64 -4.72 -2.54
CA LEU A 154 17.17 -5.96 -1.93
C LEU A 154 18.24 -6.60 -2.82
N ILE A 155 17.96 -6.77 -4.12
CA ILE A 155 18.90 -7.39 -5.07
C ILE A 155 20.19 -6.56 -5.17
N GLU A 156 20.09 -5.23 -5.28
CA GLU A 156 21.24 -4.33 -5.35
C GLU A 156 22.09 -4.37 -4.07
N ASN A 157 21.45 -4.63 -2.92
CA ASN A 157 22.15 -4.85 -1.63
C ASN A 157 22.73 -6.27 -1.48
N GLY A 158 22.53 -7.17 -2.44
CA GLY A 158 22.98 -8.55 -2.36
C GLY A 158 22.12 -9.46 -1.47
N SER A 159 20.91 -9.03 -1.15
CA SER A 159 19.90 -9.79 -0.40
C SER A 159 18.96 -10.53 -1.35
N ASP A 160 18.29 -11.56 -0.83
CA ASP A 160 17.25 -12.25 -1.58
C ASP A 160 16.01 -11.35 -1.72
N GLU A 161 15.37 -11.36 -2.89
CA GLU A 161 14.09 -10.68 -3.12
C GLU A 161 12.96 -11.34 -2.33
N VAL A 162 11.90 -10.58 -2.04
CA VAL A 162 10.65 -11.13 -1.53
C VAL A 162 10.04 -12.03 -2.59
N GLN A 163 9.69 -13.25 -2.19
CA GLN A 163 9.16 -14.24 -3.10
C GLN A 163 7.84 -13.78 -3.74
N TRP A 164 7.72 -14.01 -5.04
CA TRP A 164 6.48 -13.77 -5.77
C TRP A 164 5.36 -14.67 -5.24
N ILE A 165 4.23 -14.06 -4.85
CA ILE A 165 2.99 -14.76 -4.52
C ILE A 165 2.15 -14.82 -5.79
N ALA A 166 1.89 -16.04 -6.29
CA ALA A 166 1.10 -16.26 -7.48
C ALA A 166 -0.30 -16.78 -7.11
N TYR A 167 -1.32 -16.17 -7.65
CA TYR A 167 -2.71 -16.68 -7.67
C TYR A 167 -3.34 -16.99 -6.30
N GLY A 168 -3.00 -16.26 -5.24
CA GLY A 168 -3.55 -16.44 -3.91
C GLY A 168 -2.99 -17.69 -3.18
N GLU A 169 -1.77 -18.08 -3.52
CA GLU A 169 -1.02 -19.15 -2.83
C GLU A 169 -0.42 -18.58 -1.52
N ASN A 170 -1.15 -18.70 -0.41
CA ASN A 170 -0.68 -18.38 0.94
C ASN A 170 -0.65 -19.64 1.81
#